data_c70160a3fb5b4943e67e70de3139cc3d
#
_entry.id   c70160a3fb5b4943e67e70de3139cc3d
#
_cell.length_a   1.000
_cell.length_b   1.000
_cell.length_c   1.000
_cell.angle_alpha   90.00
_cell.angle_beta   90.00
_cell.angle_gamma   90.00
#
_symmetry.space_group_name_H-M   'P 1'
#
loop_
_entity.id
_entity.type
_entity.pdbx_description
1 polymer ?
#
loop_
_entity_poly.entity_id
_entity_poly.type
_entity_poly.pdbx_seq_one_letter_code
_entity_poly.pdbx_strand_id
1 'polypeptide(L)'
;MAVTGPLTAAQQELIVTKGYDRPILSVRSAGAEGNKYGFEGGRVVKLNGTYHMFTSEMVADPHWVKMKLAHWTSQDRIHWQRIGTVRESSGDFTGRDPRAALWSPMPVFDEKNNRWNLFYVAYQAAPDTPREWLTNHEGRIWRAESTIAGADGIAGPYRDVGVVLERGPDSDPWEGLQGTDSFFPFQVGDRWYAFYGSARTEKLPIALWQVGLAEAFALAGPWKRCTKLNPLGIESRFIENPIVTKLRDGSYIAVYDSHQPDAIGYSFSADGTRWSAGQKLEVQTGKGIWASEVRTPLGLIDEGNDTFTLFYSGNEKIAGEHADANGIVLTPGALGIVDVRLERDRAGRSNSEAIGSGNSKASGGRSVPALNRNP
;
A
#
# COMPACT_ATOMS: atom_id res chain seq x y z
N MET A 1 0.39 -34.13 32.71
CA MET A 1 0.22 -33.61 31.34
C MET A 1 -0.20 -32.16 31.48
N ALA A 2 0.70 -31.22 31.18
CA ALA A 2 0.37 -29.81 31.21
C ALA A 2 -0.28 -29.45 29.86
N VAL A 3 -1.55 -29.05 29.89
CA VAL A 3 -2.27 -28.52 28.74
C VAL A 3 -1.71 -27.13 28.50
N THR A 4 -0.79 -26.99 27.54
CA THR A 4 -0.40 -25.69 27.02
C THR A 4 -1.54 -25.19 26.14
N GLY A 5 -2.36 -24.30 26.69
CA GLY A 5 -3.33 -23.54 25.89
C GLY A 5 -2.62 -22.73 24.78
N PRO A 6 -3.30 -22.41 23.68
CA PRO A 6 -2.71 -21.61 22.63
C PRO A 6 -2.29 -20.25 23.21
N LEU A 7 -1.02 -19.89 23.01
CA LEU A 7 -0.55 -18.54 23.25
C LEU A 7 -1.41 -17.61 22.39
N THR A 8 -2.26 -16.81 23.01
CA THR A 8 -2.96 -15.71 22.35
C THR A 8 -1.88 -14.76 21.82
N ALA A 9 -1.73 -14.68 20.51
CA ALA A 9 -0.88 -13.67 19.90
C ALA A 9 -1.29 -12.31 20.46
N ALA A 10 -0.33 -11.52 20.94
CA ALA A 10 -0.59 -10.17 21.41
C ALA A 10 -1.31 -9.43 20.28
N GLN A 11 -2.46 -8.86 20.59
CA GLN A 11 -3.24 -8.11 19.61
C GLN A 11 -2.42 -6.88 19.22
N GLN A 12 -2.16 -6.72 17.92
CA GLN A 12 -1.45 -5.58 17.35
C GLN A 12 -2.46 -4.75 16.56
N GLU A 13 -2.39 -3.43 16.69
CA GLU A 13 -3.30 -2.51 16.04
C GLU A 13 -2.57 -1.26 15.57
N LEU A 14 -2.92 -0.75 14.37
CA LEU A 14 -2.51 0.57 13.90
C LEU A 14 -3.56 1.60 14.31
N ILE A 15 -3.10 2.72 14.89
CA ILE A 15 -3.95 3.82 15.31
C ILE A 15 -3.51 5.10 14.64
N VAL A 16 -4.44 5.83 14.00
CA VAL A 16 -4.17 7.18 13.47
C VAL A 16 -3.97 8.14 14.64
N THR A 17 -2.81 8.78 14.67
CA THR A 17 -2.47 9.78 15.67
C THR A 17 -2.60 11.21 15.18
N LYS A 18 -2.52 11.40 13.84
CA LYS A 18 -2.72 12.69 13.19
C LYS A 18 -3.22 12.51 11.76
N GLY A 19 -4.32 13.18 11.42
CA GLY A 19 -4.81 13.36 10.05
C GLY A 19 -4.38 14.70 9.46
N TYR A 20 -4.55 14.86 8.15
CA TYR A 20 -4.22 16.07 7.39
C TYR A 20 -5.41 16.48 6.53
N ASP A 21 -5.74 17.77 6.52
CA ASP A 21 -6.95 18.34 5.90
C ASP A 21 -6.87 18.46 4.38
N ARG A 22 -5.68 18.27 3.82
CA ARG A 22 -5.40 18.46 2.39
C ARG A 22 -4.48 17.39 1.87
N PRO A 23 -4.57 17.06 0.58
CA PRO A 23 -3.58 16.22 -0.05
C PRO A 23 -2.21 16.90 -0.05
N ILE A 24 -1.16 16.10 0.02
CA ILE A 24 0.23 16.55 -0.08
C ILE A 24 0.68 16.72 -1.54
N LEU A 25 -0.01 16.06 -2.47
CA LEU A 25 0.22 16.16 -3.91
C LEU A 25 -1.10 15.96 -4.66
N SER A 26 -1.37 16.85 -5.61
CA SER A 26 -2.57 16.81 -6.48
C SER A 26 -2.25 17.40 -7.85
N VAL A 27 -3.19 17.34 -8.78
CA VAL A 27 -3.06 17.95 -10.11
C VAL A 27 -2.82 19.48 -10.06
N ARG A 28 -3.05 20.11 -8.90
CA ARG A 28 -2.81 21.54 -8.66
C ARG A 28 -1.42 21.84 -8.10
N SER A 29 -0.64 20.81 -7.79
CA SER A 29 0.70 20.97 -7.24
C SER A 29 1.70 21.41 -8.31
N ALA A 30 2.68 22.23 -7.93
CA ALA A 30 3.78 22.59 -8.82
C ALA A 30 4.54 21.33 -9.29
N GLY A 31 4.80 21.24 -10.60
CA GLY A 31 5.40 20.07 -11.23
C GLY A 31 4.40 19.01 -11.70
N ALA A 32 3.10 19.17 -11.40
CA ALA A 32 2.04 18.28 -11.89
C ALA A 32 1.34 18.81 -13.14
N GLU A 33 1.88 19.85 -13.77
CA GLU A 33 1.29 20.47 -14.96
C GLU A 33 1.12 19.45 -16.10
N GLY A 34 -0.06 19.40 -16.68
CA GLY A 34 -0.43 18.44 -17.73
C GLY A 34 -0.85 17.06 -17.23
N ASN A 35 -0.91 16.84 -15.90
CA ASN A 35 -1.52 15.66 -15.32
C ASN A 35 -3.03 15.86 -15.23
N LYS A 36 -3.79 15.19 -16.10
CA LYS A 36 -5.23 15.39 -16.25
C LYS A 36 -6.04 14.71 -15.13
N TYR A 37 -5.68 13.48 -14.77
CA TYR A 37 -6.47 12.62 -13.91
C TYR A 37 -5.81 12.29 -12.58
N GLY A 38 -4.63 12.87 -12.30
CA GLY A 38 -3.98 12.78 -11.01
C GLY A 38 -3.06 11.58 -10.84
N PHE A 39 -3.03 11.10 -9.62
CA PHE A 39 -2.03 10.18 -9.11
C PHE A 39 -2.68 8.93 -8.53
N GLU A 40 -2.03 7.78 -8.75
CA GLU A 40 -2.38 6.55 -8.06
C GLU A 40 -1.16 5.62 -8.05
N GLY A 41 -1.07 4.74 -7.05
CA GLY A 41 -0.09 3.68 -6.98
C GLY A 41 1.37 4.13 -6.97
N GLY A 42 2.22 3.26 -6.50
CA GLY A 42 3.64 3.49 -6.44
C GLY A 42 4.24 3.23 -5.07
N ARG A 43 5.39 3.85 -4.78
CA ARG A 43 6.11 3.63 -3.53
C ARG A 43 6.81 4.87 -3.03
N VAL A 44 6.76 5.07 -1.71
CA VAL A 44 7.64 6.00 -0.98
C VAL A 44 8.74 5.20 -0.31
N VAL A 45 9.98 5.68 -0.41
CA VAL A 45 11.13 5.21 0.36
C VAL A 45 11.82 6.40 1.02
N LYS A 46 12.38 6.20 2.23
CA LYS A 46 13.15 7.21 2.95
C LYS A 46 14.62 6.83 2.88
N LEU A 47 15.43 7.68 2.29
CA LEU A 47 16.86 7.47 2.09
C LEU A 47 17.64 8.69 2.57
N ASN A 48 18.55 8.51 3.55
CA ASN A 48 19.39 9.59 4.09
C ASN A 48 18.58 10.84 4.52
N GLY A 49 17.40 10.63 5.12
CA GLY A 49 16.51 11.71 5.56
C GLY A 49 15.59 12.29 4.49
N THR A 50 15.83 12.00 3.22
CA THR A 50 14.98 12.44 2.10
C THR A 50 13.93 11.38 1.78
N TYR A 51 12.69 11.81 1.55
CA TYR A 51 11.61 10.97 1.04
C TYR A 51 11.65 11.02 -0.48
N HIS A 52 11.65 9.84 -1.10
CA HIS A 52 11.56 9.62 -2.53
C HIS A 52 10.25 8.93 -2.83
N MET A 53 9.40 9.54 -3.62
CA MET A 53 8.11 8.99 -4.03
C MET A 53 8.13 8.71 -5.51
N PHE A 54 7.82 7.49 -5.85
CA PHE A 54 7.54 7.05 -7.21
C PHE A 54 6.04 6.85 -7.34
N THR A 55 5.43 7.40 -8.37
CA THR A 55 3.97 7.38 -8.53
C THR A 55 3.55 7.21 -9.98
N SER A 56 2.37 6.66 -10.18
CA SER A 56 1.68 6.63 -11.46
C SER A 56 0.95 7.95 -11.65
N GLU A 57 1.20 8.64 -12.76
CA GLU A 57 0.53 9.87 -13.18
C GLU A 57 -0.39 9.56 -14.36
N MET A 58 -1.69 9.79 -14.21
CA MET A 58 -2.69 9.60 -15.26
C MET A 58 -2.84 10.89 -16.08
N VAL A 59 -2.01 11.03 -17.14
CA VAL A 59 -1.74 12.35 -17.74
C VAL A 59 -2.72 12.78 -18.80
N ALA A 60 -3.34 11.84 -19.53
CA ALA A 60 -4.22 12.19 -20.67
C ALA A 60 -5.18 11.04 -21.02
N ASP A 61 -5.96 11.23 -22.09
CA ASP A 61 -6.77 10.18 -22.67
C ASP A 61 -5.92 9.23 -23.55
N PRO A 62 -6.29 7.93 -23.63
CA PRO A 62 -7.39 7.30 -22.90
C PRO A 62 -7.06 7.21 -21.39
N HIS A 63 -8.07 7.45 -20.55
CA HIS A 63 -7.97 7.33 -19.09
C HIS A 63 -7.45 5.93 -18.70
N TRP A 64 -6.55 5.86 -17.69
CA TRP A 64 -5.83 4.65 -17.25
C TRP A 64 -4.83 4.07 -18.25
N VAL A 65 -4.69 4.65 -19.44
CA VAL A 65 -3.79 4.15 -20.48
C VAL A 65 -2.63 5.11 -20.73
N LYS A 66 -2.92 6.42 -20.88
CA LYS A 66 -1.89 7.43 -21.08
C LYS A 66 -1.28 7.85 -19.75
N MET A 67 -0.14 7.23 -19.42
CA MET A 67 0.47 7.25 -18.10
C MET A 67 1.91 7.73 -18.14
N LYS A 68 2.37 8.30 -17.02
CA LYS A 68 3.78 8.50 -16.69
C LYS A 68 4.08 7.87 -15.33
N LEU A 69 5.22 7.23 -15.21
CA LEU A 69 5.82 6.92 -13.92
C LEU A 69 6.77 8.05 -13.57
N ALA A 70 6.57 8.70 -12.44
CA ALA A 70 7.32 9.88 -12.04
C ALA A 70 8.04 9.69 -10.72
N HIS A 71 9.10 10.49 -10.51
CA HIS A 71 9.86 10.55 -9.29
C HIS A 71 9.76 11.95 -8.67
N TRP A 72 9.43 11.97 -7.38
CA TRP A 72 9.30 13.17 -6.54
C TRP A 72 10.16 13.02 -5.30
N THR A 73 10.60 14.15 -4.72
CA THR A 73 11.35 14.16 -3.45
C THR A 73 10.77 15.17 -2.47
N SER A 74 10.97 14.88 -1.16
CA SER A 74 10.60 15.78 -0.07
C SER A 74 11.57 15.62 1.10
N GLN A 75 11.85 16.73 1.82
CA GLN A 75 12.62 16.71 3.07
C GLN A 75 11.72 16.59 4.30
N ASP A 76 10.44 16.93 4.16
CA ASP A 76 9.48 17.03 5.26
C ASP A 76 8.20 16.21 5.05
N ARG A 77 8.12 15.39 3.96
CA ARG A 77 6.95 14.58 3.56
C ARG A 77 5.69 15.37 3.19
N ILE A 78 5.72 16.70 3.27
CA ILE A 78 4.59 17.60 2.98
C ILE A 78 4.82 18.35 1.67
N HIS A 79 6.01 18.92 1.49
CA HIS A 79 6.36 19.71 0.31
C HIS A 79 7.19 18.86 -0.66
N TRP A 80 6.63 18.65 -1.84
CA TRP A 80 7.20 17.76 -2.84
C TRP A 80 7.73 18.51 -4.04
N GLN A 81 8.89 18.08 -4.53
CA GLN A 81 9.50 18.56 -5.75
C GLN A 81 9.55 17.42 -6.76
N ARG A 82 9.06 17.66 -7.97
CA ARG A 82 9.16 16.71 -9.08
C ARG A 82 10.59 16.67 -9.61
N ILE A 83 11.18 15.47 -9.62
CA ILE A 83 12.51 15.23 -10.16
C ILE A 83 12.43 14.95 -11.67
N GLY A 84 11.45 14.15 -12.09
CA GLY A 84 11.23 13.88 -13.51
C GLY A 84 10.33 12.70 -13.79
N THR A 85 10.15 12.43 -15.06
CA THR A 85 9.49 11.24 -15.58
C THR A 85 10.51 10.10 -15.70
N VAL A 86 10.21 8.97 -15.08
CA VAL A 86 11.07 7.77 -15.13
C VAL A 86 10.72 6.91 -16.35
N ARG A 87 9.42 6.81 -16.67
CA ARG A 87 8.89 6.06 -17.81
C ARG A 87 7.61 6.73 -18.32
N GLU A 88 7.34 6.54 -19.62
CA GLU A 88 6.05 6.88 -20.23
C GLU A 88 5.44 5.64 -20.87
N SER A 89 4.12 5.52 -20.77
CA SER A 89 3.36 4.52 -21.52
C SER A 89 3.31 4.90 -23.01
N SER A 90 3.17 3.93 -23.88
CA SER A 90 2.92 4.23 -25.30
C SER A 90 1.54 4.87 -25.49
N GLY A 91 0.58 4.52 -24.64
CA GLY A 91 -0.81 4.94 -24.78
C GLY A 91 -1.52 4.24 -25.93
N ASP A 92 -0.97 3.12 -26.45
CA ASP A 92 -1.61 2.32 -27.49
C ASP A 92 -2.94 1.75 -26.97
N PHE A 93 -4.02 2.03 -27.69
CA PHE A 93 -5.36 1.61 -27.30
C PHE A 93 -5.94 0.58 -28.28
N THR A 94 -5.05 -0.23 -28.88
CA THR A 94 -5.39 -1.27 -29.86
C THR A 94 -5.29 -2.69 -29.32
N GLY A 95 -4.80 -2.85 -28.06
CA GLY A 95 -4.56 -4.14 -27.43
C GLY A 95 -3.29 -4.86 -27.92
N ARG A 96 -2.36 -4.17 -28.59
CA ARG A 96 -1.17 -4.80 -29.18
C ARG A 96 0.11 -4.54 -28.38
N ASP A 97 0.25 -3.35 -27.81
CA ASP A 97 1.45 -3.00 -27.06
C ASP A 97 1.33 -3.52 -25.62
N PRO A 98 2.25 -4.39 -25.15
CA PRO A 98 2.27 -4.88 -23.78
C PRO A 98 2.65 -3.81 -22.76
N ARG A 99 2.99 -2.58 -23.17
CA ARG A 99 3.29 -1.41 -22.34
C ARG A 99 2.40 -0.22 -22.67
N ALA A 100 1.19 -0.50 -23.09
CA ALA A 100 0.21 0.52 -23.41
C ALA A 100 -0.12 1.39 -22.22
N ALA A 101 -0.24 0.80 -21.03
CA ALA A 101 -0.41 1.49 -19.73
C ALA A 101 0.67 1.06 -18.75
N LEU A 102 1.12 1.98 -17.88
CA LEU A 102 2.17 1.74 -16.88
C LEU A 102 1.68 2.13 -15.48
N TRP A 103 1.90 1.22 -14.49
CA TRP A 103 1.38 1.39 -13.14
C TRP A 103 2.37 0.98 -12.06
N SER A 104 2.14 1.47 -10.83
CA SER A 104 2.71 1.00 -9.58
C SER A 104 4.24 0.87 -9.59
N PRO A 105 5.00 1.97 -9.82
CA PRO A 105 6.45 1.92 -9.80
C PRO A 105 6.98 1.61 -8.39
N MET A 106 7.76 0.53 -8.26
CA MET A 106 8.30 -0.01 -7.01
C MET A 106 9.84 0.00 -7.02
N PRO A 107 10.49 1.07 -6.55
CA PRO A 107 11.93 1.11 -6.39
C PRO A 107 12.36 0.19 -5.23
N VAL A 108 13.34 -0.67 -5.47
CA VAL A 108 13.92 -1.58 -4.47
C VAL A 108 15.43 -1.58 -4.61
N PHE A 109 16.12 -1.37 -3.51
CA PHE A 109 17.57 -1.45 -3.48
C PHE A 109 18.03 -2.90 -3.31
N ASP A 110 18.89 -3.35 -4.20
CA ASP A 110 19.57 -4.64 -4.10
C ASP A 110 20.92 -4.43 -3.43
N GLU A 111 21.01 -4.67 -2.13
CA GLU A 111 22.25 -4.49 -1.37
C GLU A 111 23.39 -5.37 -1.91
N LYS A 112 23.08 -6.59 -2.34
CA LYS A 112 24.06 -7.54 -2.87
C LYS A 112 24.73 -7.05 -4.15
N ASN A 113 23.95 -6.41 -5.03
CA ASN A 113 24.43 -5.89 -6.31
C ASN A 113 24.71 -4.38 -6.24
N ASN A 114 24.49 -3.74 -5.07
CA ASN A 114 24.67 -2.31 -4.83
C ASN A 114 23.94 -1.46 -5.88
N ARG A 115 22.64 -1.77 -6.14
CA ARG A 115 21.93 -1.17 -7.28
C ARG A 115 20.43 -1.08 -7.02
N TRP A 116 19.82 0.03 -7.46
CA TRP A 116 18.37 0.17 -7.48
C TRP A 116 17.75 -0.61 -8.63
N ASN A 117 16.67 -1.31 -8.34
CA ASN A 117 15.77 -1.92 -9.28
C ASN A 117 14.43 -1.19 -9.22
N LEU A 118 13.81 -0.97 -10.36
CA LEU A 118 12.47 -0.45 -10.47
C LEU A 118 11.59 -1.55 -11.07
N PHE A 119 10.65 -2.04 -10.29
CA PHE A 119 9.58 -2.89 -10.80
C PHE A 119 8.39 -2.02 -11.14
N TYR A 120 7.65 -2.39 -12.16
CA TYR A 120 6.42 -1.72 -12.53
C TYR A 120 5.49 -2.69 -13.27
N VAL A 121 4.19 -2.41 -13.20
CA VAL A 121 3.19 -3.15 -13.96
C VAL A 121 3.03 -2.48 -15.31
N ALA A 122 2.95 -3.28 -16.36
CA ALA A 122 2.54 -2.79 -17.67
C ALA A 122 1.43 -3.68 -18.25
N TYR A 123 0.45 -3.03 -18.89
CA TYR A 123 -0.72 -3.67 -19.47
C TYR A 123 -0.80 -3.43 -20.96
N GLN A 124 -1.42 -4.38 -21.66
CA GLN A 124 -2.14 -4.11 -22.88
C GLN A 124 -3.39 -3.30 -22.56
N ALA A 125 -3.82 -2.46 -23.49
CA ALA A 125 -5.04 -1.68 -23.32
C ALA A 125 -5.84 -1.61 -24.61
N ALA A 126 -7.15 -1.82 -24.49
CA ALA A 126 -8.10 -1.71 -25.58
C ALA A 126 -9.43 -1.18 -25.05
N PRO A 127 -10.33 -0.64 -25.90
CA PRO A 127 -11.70 -0.39 -25.51
C PRO A 127 -12.33 -1.68 -24.95
N ASP A 128 -13.22 -1.53 -23.95
CA ASP A 128 -13.99 -2.65 -23.40
C ASP A 128 -14.84 -3.29 -24.52
N THR A 129 -14.34 -4.38 -25.09
CA THR A 129 -14.96 -5.04 -26.22
C THR A 129 -14.64 -6.55 -26.18
N PRO A 130 -15.58 -7.39 -25.77
CA PRO A 130 -16.92 -7.05 -25.25
C PRO A 130 -16.83 -6.33 -23.90
N ARG A 131 -17.90 -5.61 -23.51
CA ARG A 131 -17.95 -4.79 -22.27
C ARG A 131 -18.02 -5.64 -20.98
N GLU A 132 -17.42 -6.80 -20.99
CA GLU A 132 -17.36 -7.70 -19.84
C GLU A 132 -16.00 -7.65 -19.12
N TRP A 133 -15.06 -6.84 -19.57
CA TRP A 133 -13.73 -6.73 -19.00
C TRP A 133 -13.27 -5.27 -18.84
N LEU A 134 -12.22 -5.05 -18.07
CA LEU A 134 -11.59 -3.75 -17.94
C LEU A 134 -10.73 -3.42 -19.17
N THR A 135 -10.55 -2.12 -19.38
CA THR A 135 -9.72 -1.58 -20.47
C THR A 135 -8.29 -2.11 -20.44
N ASN A 136 -7.68 -2.22 -19.25
CA ASN A 136 -6.33 -2.75 -19.06
C ASN A 136 -6.37 -4.26 -18.78
N HIS A 137 -5.56 -5.04 -19.48
CA HIS A 137 -5.51 -6.49 -19.37
C HIS A 137 -4.11 -7.04 -19.65
N GLU A 138 -3.89 -8.33 -19.38
CA GLU A 138 -2.63 -9.04 -19.57
C GLU A 138 -1.44 -8.30 -18.92
N GLY A 139 -1.64 -7.88 -17.66
CA GLY A 139 -0.62 -7.22 -16.86
C GLY A 139 0.62 -8.09 -16.68
N ARG A 140 1.79 -7.45 -16.78
CA ARG A 140 3.10 -8.07 -16.63
C ARG A 140 3.96 -7.23 -15.71
N ILE A 141 4.72 -7.90 -14.85
CA ILE A 141 5.69 -7.23 -14.00
C ILE A 141 7.00 -7.10 -14.75
N TRP A 142 7.36 -5.87 -15.04
CA TRP A 142 8.63 -5.50 -15.66
C TRP A 142 9.65 -5.11 -14.60
N ARG A 143 10.92 -5.39 -14.87
CA ARG A 143 12.05 -4.93 -14.09
C ARG A 143 12.94 -4.03 -14.93
N ALA A 144 13.31 -2.90 -14.37
CA ALA A 144 14.37 -2.03 -14.86
C ALA A 144 15.44 -1.89 -13.78
N GLU A 145 16.67 -1.62 -14.19
CA GLU A 145 17.81 -1.51 -13.30
C GLU A 145 18.45 -0.13 -13.48
N SER A 146 18.77 0.55 -12.37
CA SER A 146 19.48 1.81 -12.42
C SER A 146 20.86 1.63 -13.06
N THR A 147 21.25 2.51 -13.95
CA THR A 147 22.58 2.51 -14.55
C THR A 147 23.64 3.04 -13.59
N ILE A 148 23.21 3.73 -12.52
CA ILE A 148 24.07 4.27 -11.46
C ILE A 148 24.07 3.30 -10.28
N ALA A 149 25.25 2.92 -9.81
CA ALA A 149 25.40 2.09 -8.62
C ALA A 149 25.24 2.91 -7.33
N GLY A 150 24.92 2.21 -6.23
CA GLY A 150 24.80 2.80 -4.91
C GLY A 150 23.51 3.57 -4.69
N ALA A 151 23.46 4.29 -3.56
CA ALA A 151 22.27 5.03 -3.11
C ALA A 151 21.81 6.09 -4.12
N ASP A 152 22.75 6.78 -4.75
CA ASP A 152 22.48 7.87 -5.71
C ASP A 152 21.75 7.39 -6.97
N GLY A 153 21.81 6.08 -7.26
CA GLY A 153 21.09 5.48 -8.38
C GLY A 153 19.57 5.45 -8.25
N ILE A 154 19.00 5.91 -7.13
CA ILE A 154 17.53 5.92 -6.93
C ILE A 154 16.79 6.77 -7.97
N ALA A 155 17.39 7.86 -8.42
CA ALA A 155 16.78 8.71 -9.45
C ALA A 155 16.90 8.12 -10.87
N GLY A 156 17.60 7.01 -11.06
CA GLY A 156 17.92 6.45 -12.36
C GLY A 156 19.15 7.14 -13.02
N PRO A 157 19.30 7.08 -14.36
CA PRO A 157 18.34 6.50 -15.31
C PRO A 157 18.22 4.99 -15.17
N TYR A 158 17.01 4.48 -15.44
CA TYR A 158 16.70 3.06 -15.37
C TYR A 158 16.67 2.45 -16.78
N ARG A 159 17.30 1.29 -16.95
CA ARG A 159 17.29 0.49 -18.16
C ARG A 159 16.41 -0.75 -17.96
N ASP A 160 15.48 -0.99 -18.87
CA ASP A 160 14.66 -2.20 -18.84
C ASP A 160 15.53 -3.46 -18.99
N VAL A 161 15.23 -4.45 -18.15
CA VAL A 161 15.88 -5.77 -18.17
C VAL A 161 14.94 -6.82 -18.75
N GLY A 162 13.63 -6.72 -18.47
CA GLY A 162 12.62 -7.62 -19.00
C GLY A 162 11.47 -7.90 -18.02
N VAL A 163 10.60 -8.79 -18.43
CA VAL A 163 9.48 -9.28 -17.62
C VAL A 163 10.01 -10.30 -16.59
N VAL A 164 9.56 -10.18 -15.35
CA VAL A 164 9.96 -11.08 -14.25
C VAL A 164 8.81 -11.95 -13.75
N LEU A 165 7.57 -11.53 -13.99
CA LEU A 165 6.37 -12.32 -13.69
C LEU A 165 5.27 -11.93 -14.68
N GLU A 166 4.62 -12.91 -15.26
CA GLU A 166 3.48 -12.74 -16.15
C GLU A 166 2.54 -13.94 -16.07
N ARG A 167 1.32 -13.79 -16.57
CA ARG A 167 0.39 -14.91 -16.71
C ARG A 167 0.91 -15.90 -17.78
N GLY A 168 0.82 -17.20 -17.50
CA GLY A 168 1.32 -18.24 -18.36
C GLY A 168 0.88 -19.64 -17.92
N PRO A 169 1.51 -20.70 -18.45
CA PRO A 169 1.16 -22.09 -18.12
C PRO A 169 1.34 -22.44 -16.64
N ASP A 170 2.15 -21.68 -15.91
CA ASP A 170 2.43 -21.84 -14.48
C ASP A 170 1.57 -20.92 -13.59
N SER A 171 0.58 -20.24 -14.17
CA SER A 171 -0.36 -19.41 -13.41
C SER A 171 -1.25 -20.23 -12.52
N ASP A 172 -1.52 -19.69 -11.33
CA ASP A 172 -2.47 -20.28 -10.39
C ASP A 172 -3.92 -20.10 -10.89
N PRO A 173 -4.86 -21.03 -10.57
CA PRO A 173 -6.23 -20.98 -11.10
C PRO A 173 -7.07 -19.75 -10.72
N TRP A 174 -6.64 -18.99 -9.71
CA TRP A 174 -7.31 -17.76 -9.30
C TRP A 174 -6.94 -16.54 -10.16
N GLU A 175 -5.82 -16.61 -10.89
CA GLU A 175 -5.39 -15.56 -11.79
C GLU A 175 -6.32 -15.46 -13.00
N GLY A 176 -6.60 -14.24 -13.47
CA GLY A 176 -7.50 -13.96 -14.57
C GLY A 176 -6.90 -13.06 -15.65
N LEU A 177 -7.76 -12.49 -16.47
CA LEU A 177 -7.37 -11.64 -17.60
C LEU A 177 -6.64 -10.35 -17.17
N GLN A 178 -6.80 -9.89 -15.92
CA GLN A 178 -5.98 -8.81 -15.37
C GLN A 178 -4.49 -9.08 -15.59
N GLY A 179 -4.08 -10.34 -15.60
CA GLY A 179 -2.67 -10.72 -15.62
C GLY A 179 -2.04 -10.61 -14.24
N THR A 180 -0.76 -10.29 -14.16
CA THR A 180 -0.05 -10.05 -12.91
C THR A 180 0.06 -8.56 -12.62
N ASP A 181 -0.23 -8.19 -11.37
CA ASP A 181 -0.36 -6.82 -10.88
C ASP A 181 0.23 -6.68 -9.47
N SER A 182 0.19 -5.48 -8.88
CA SER A 182 0.42 -5.21 -7.45
C SER A 182 1.74 -5.78 -6.89
N PHE A 183 2.80 -5.80 -7.68
CA PHE A 183 4.06 -6.47 -7.34
C PHE A 183 4.86 -5.70 -6.28
N PHE A 184 5.05 -6.30 -5.12
CA PHE A 184 5.86 -5.72 -4.04
C PHE A 184 6.89 -6.71 -3.50
N PRO A 185 8.18 -6.62 -3.89
CA PRO A 185 9.22 -7.50 -3.37
C PRO A 185 9.73 -7.05 -2.00
N PHE A 186 9.95 -8.02 -1.10
CA PHE A 186 10.53 -7.85 0.22
C PHE A 186 11.37 -9.05 0.62
N GLN A 187 12.29 -8.86 1.55
CA GLN A 187 13.25 -9.89 1.94
C GLN A 187 12.85 -10.57 3.26
N VAL A 188 12.92 -11.90 3.28
CA VAL A 188 12.73 -12.74 4.46
C VAL A 188 13.92 -13.68 4.57
N GLY A 189 14.78 -13.46 5.55
CA GLY A 189 16.05 -14.18 5.65
C GLY A 189 16.94 -13.93 4.44
N ASP A 190 17.34 -15.01 3.78
CA ASP A 190 18.17 -14.99 2.57
C ASP A 190 17.37 -15.07 1.25
N ARG A 191 16.02 -15.06 1.35
CA ARG A 191 15.13 -15.15 0.19
C ARG A 191 14.38 -13.86 -0.03
N TRP A 192 14.02 -13.65 -1.28
CA TRP A 192 13.06 -12.64 -1.71
C TRP A 192 11.68 -13.28 -1.85
N TYR A 193 10.68 -12.60 -1.31
CA TYR A 193 9.27 -12.84 -1.56
C TYR A 193 8.69 -11.59 -2.22
N ALA A 194 7.63 -11.78 -2.98
CA ALA A 194 6.88 -10.65 -3.52
C ALA A 194 5.39 -10.95 -3.44
N PHE A 195 4.62 -9.98 -2.97
CA PHE A 195 3.20 -9.96 -3.29
C PHE A 195 3.02 -9.74 -4.79
N TYR A 196 2.01 -10.36 -5.36
CA TYR A 196 1.49 -10.05 -6.68
C TYR A 196 -0.02 -10.21 -6.69
N GLY A 197 -0.72 -9.37 -7.45
CA GLY A 197 -2.16 -9.38 -7.60
C GLY A 197 -2.63 -9.99 -8.91
N SER A 198 -3.90 -10.36 -8.95
CA SER A 198 -4.64 -10.69 -10.16
C SER A 198 -6.14 -10.65 -9.92
N ALA A 199 -6.91 -10.52 -11.00
CA ALA A 199 -8.36 -10.58 -10.98
C ALA A 199 -8.91 -11.18 -12.28
N ARG A 200 -10.09 -11.78 -12.18
CA ARG A 200 -10.84 -12.28 -13.35
C ARG A 200 -11.64 -11.15 -13.94
N THR A 201 -10.95 -10.27 -14.69
CA THR A 201 -11.54 -9.09 -15.33
C THR A 201 -12.16 -9.37 -16.68
N GLU A 202 -12.14 -10.62 -17.14
CA GLU A 202 -12.81 -11.09 -18.35
C GLU A 202 -14.34 -11.03 -18.24
N LYS A 203 -14.86 -10.79 -17.03
CA LYS A 203 -16.30 -10.66 -16.78
C LYS A 203 -16.57 -9.63 -15.68
N LEU A 204 -17.46 -8.69 -15.95
CA LEU A 204 -17.95 -7.70 -14.98
C LEU A 204 -19.34 -8.08 -14.43
N PRO A 205 -19.65 -7.74 -13.16
CA PRO A 205 -18.75 -7.13 -12.16
C PRO A 205 -17.69 -8.11 -11.70
N ILE A 206 -16.50 -7.59 -11.39
CA ILE A 206 -15.38 -8.40 -10.88
C ILE A 206 -15.77 -8.98 -9.51
N ALA A 207 -15.79 -10.29 -9.39
CA ALA A 207 -16.20 -10.97 -8.17
C ALA A 207 -15.10 -10.93 -7.08
N LEU A 208 -13.85 -11.15 -7.50
CA LEU A 208 -12.71 -11.26 -6.62
C LEU A 208 -11.49 -10.55 -7.23
N TRP A 209 -10.78 -9.81 -6.40
CA TRP A 209 -9.46 -9.27 -6.64
C TRP A 209 -8.55 -9.76 -5.53
N GLN A 210 -7.53 -10.55 -5.85
CA GLN A 210 -6.78 -11.31 -4.86
C GLN A 210 -5.28 -11.11 -5.04
N VAL A 211 -4.53 -11.45 -3.99
CA VAL A 211 -3.07 -11.46 -4.03
C VAL A 211 -2.51 -12.82 -3.65
N GLY A 212 -1.36 -13.13 -4.21
CA GLY A 212 -0.54 -14.28 -3.88
C GLY A 212 0.89 -13.86 -3.56
N LEU A 213 1.72 -14.85 -3.24
CA LEU A 213 3.16 -14.70 -3.08
C LEU A 213 3.90 -15.38 -4.23
N ALA A 214 4.98 -14.75 -4.67
CA ALA A 214 6.05 -15.38 -5.44
C ALA A 214 7.35 -15.32 -4.63
N GLU A 215 8.29 -16.26 -4.88
CA GLU A 215 9.60 -16.31 -4.23
C GLU A 215 10.74 -16.32 -5.23
N ALA A 216 11.91 -15.84 -4.82
CA ALA A 216 13.15 -15.91 -5.58
C ALA A 216 14.38 -15.95 -4.67
N PHE A 217 15.51 -16.49 -5.18
CA PHE A 217 16.80 -16.44 -4.47
C PHE A 217 17.53 -15.10 -4.66
N ALA A 218 17.18 -14.37 -5.70
CA ALA A 218 17.74 -13.06 -5.99
C ALA A 218 16.62 -12.11 -6.41
N LEU A 219 16.77 -10.81 -6.14
CA LEU A 219 15.78 -9.80 -6.52
C LEU A 219 15.51 -9.80 -8.05
N ALA A 220 16.52 -10.14 -8.85
CA ALA A 220 16.40 -10.29 -10.30
C ALA A 220 15.54 -11.48 -10.74
N GLY A 221 15.20 -12.39 -9.84
CA GLY A 221 14.52 -13.65 -10.15
C GLY A 221 15.47 -14.83 -10.44
N PRO A 222 15.01 -15.93 -11.05
CA PRO A 222 13.62 -16.11 -11.51
C PRO A 222 12.62 -16.19 -10.35
N TRP A 223 11.48 -15.53 -10.54
CA TRP A 223 10.38 -15.57 -9.58
C TRP A 223 9.47 -16.77 -9.82
N LYS A 224 9.07 -17.44 -8.75
CA LYS A 224 8.19 -18.62 -8.79
C LYS A 224 7.00 -18.39 -7.87
N ARG A 225 5.81 -18.73 -8.30
CA ARG A 225 4.58 -18.68 -7.52
C ARG A 225 4.64 -19.61 -6.32
N CYS A 226 4.22 -19.12 -5.16
CA CYS A 226 4.04 -19.94 -3.97
C CYS A 226 2.65 -20.60 -3.98
N THR A 227 2.34 -21.39 -5.01
CA THR A 227 1.01 -21.96 -5.31
C THR A 227 0.33 -22.63 -4.12
N LYS A 228 1.09 -23.21 -3.19
CA LYS A 228 0.52 -23.85 -1.98
C LYS A 228 -0.02 -22.85 -0.95
N LEU A 229 0.41 -21.59 -1.04
CA LEU A 229 -0.03 -20.49 -0.16
C LEU A 229 -1.09 -19.62 -0.83
N ASN A 230 -1.10 -19.61 -2.16
CA ASN A 230 -1.92 -18.73 -2.99
C ASN A 230 -3.34 -19.26 -3.24
N PRO A 231 -4.34 -18.37 -3.38
CA PRO A 231 -4.26 -16.97 -3.01
C PRO A 231 -4.22 -16.80 -1.49
N LEU A 232 -3.67 -15.69 -1.02
CA LEU A 232 -3.61 -15.41 0.42
C LEU A 232 -5.01 -15.03 0.95
N GLY A 233 -5.41 -15.64 2.07
CA GLY A 233 -6.71 -15.41 2.69
C GLY A 233 -6.77 -14.17 3.60
N ILE A 234 -6.11 -13.06 3.21
CA ILE A 234 -6.08 -11.82 3.99
C ILE A 234 -7.45 -11.13 3.93
N GLU A 235 -8.03 -11.01 2.73
CA GLU A 235 -9.33 -10.45 2.48
C GLU A 235 -10.23 -11.43 1.73
N SER A 236 -11.54 -11.30 1.93
CA SER A 236 -12.51 -12.23 1.33
C SER A 236 -12.84 -11.90 -0.13
N ARG A 237 -12.73 -10.63 -0.55
CA ARG A 237 -13.17 -10.19 -1.87
C ARG A 237 -12.17 -9.33 -2.63
N PHE A 238 -11.56 -8.37 -1.95
CA PHE A 238 -10.73 -7.36 -2.61
C PHE A 238 -9.51 -7.03 -1.76
N ILE A 239 -8.34 -7.19 -2.37
CA ILE A 239 -7.05 -6.74 -1.85
C ILE A 239 -6.16 -6.38 -3.04
N GLU A 240 -5.61 -5.16 -3.06
CA GLU A 240 -4.76 -4.66 -4.13
C GLU A 240 -3.59 -3.85 -3.56
N ASN A 241 -2.50 -3.76 -4.29
CA ASN A 241 -1.32 -2.93 -4.01
C ASN A 241 -0.76 -3.05 -2.58
N PRO A 242 -0.48 -4.27 -2.07
CA PRO A 242 0.11 -4.42 -0.75
C PRO A 242 1.54 -3.87 -0.70
N ILE A 243 1.82 -3.12 0.36
CA ILE A 243 3.14 -2.58 0.71
C ILE A 243 3.58 -3.21 2.03
N VAL A 244 4.76 -3.84 2.04
CA VAL A 244 5.27 -4.51 3.24
C VAL A 244 6.33 -3.66 3.93
N THR A 245 6.19 -3.53 5.26
CA THR A 245 7.20 -2.94 6.14
C THR A 245 7.65 -3.99 7.15
N LYS A 246 8.96 -4.21 7.26
CA LYS A 246 9.55 -5.05 8.30
C LYS A 246 9.59 -4.26 9.59
N LEU A 247 9.06 -4.83 10.66
CA LEU A 247 9.03 -4.25 11.99
C LEU A 247 10.35 -4.53 12.75
N ARG A 248 10.60 -3.78 13.80
CA ARG A 248 11.84 -3.88 14.60
C ARG A 248 12.00 -5.19 15.33
N ASP A 249 10.89 -5.87 15.65
CA ASP A 249 10.90 -7.21 16.24
C ASP A 249 11.14 -8.34 15.23
N GLY A 250 11.33 -7.97 13.95
CA GLY A 250 11.55 -8.89 12.85
C GLY A 250 10.28 -9.41 12.18
N SER A 251 9.10 -9.11 12.72
CA SER A 251 7.80 -9.37 12.08
C SER A 251 7.54 -8.40 10.93
N TYR A 252 6.42 -8.55 10.24
CA TYR A 252 6.06 -7.78 9.06
C TYR A 252 4.63 -7.25 9.19
N ILE A 253 4.40 -6.07 8.62
CA ILE A 253 3.08 -5.52 8.39
C ILE A 253 2.91 -5.22 6.91
N ALA A 254 1.78 -5.62 6.33
CA ALA A 254 1.34 -5.20 5.00
C ALA A 254 0.21 -4.19 5.15
N VAL A 255 0.27 -3.09 4.40
CA VAL A 255 -0.85 -2.16 4.18
C VAL A 255 -1.28 -2.27 2.73
N TYR A 256 -2.59 -2.18 2.45
CA TYR A 256 -3.13 -2.44 1.12
C TYR A 256 -4.46 -1.73 0.86
N ASP A 257 -4.84 -1.59 -0.40
CA ASP A 257 -6.17 -1.16 -0.81
C ASP A 257 -7.18 -2.27 -0.51
N SER A 258 -8.16 -1.96 0.32
CA SER A 258 -9.18 -2.89 0.78
C SER A 258 -10.56 -2.61 0.19
N HIS A 259 -10.65 -1.70 -0.77
CA HIS A 259 -11.90 -1.23 -1.36
C HIS A 259 -12.89 -0.68 -0.32
N GLN A 260 -12.37 -0.04 0.71
CA GLN A 260 -13.16 0.70 1.70
C GLN A 260 -13.03 2.19 1.39
N PRO A 261 -14.12 2.96 1.38
CA PRO A 261 -14.10 4.35 0.92
C PRO A 261 -13.29 5.29 1.83
N ASP A 262 -13.02 4.90 3.06
CA ASP A 262 -12.38 5.74 4.09
C ASP A 262 -11.23 5.06 4.82
N ALA A 263 -10.88 3.81 4.44
CA ALA A 263 -9.92 3.01 5.19
C ALA A 263 -8.87 2.33 4.31
N ILE A 264 -7.68 2.16 4.86
CA ILE A 264 -6.61 1.30 4.36
C ILE A 264 -6.67 -0.03 5.11
N GLY A 265 -6.58 -1.15 4.38
CA GLY A 265 -6.44 -2.48 4.98
C GLY A 265 -5.01 -2.70 5.50
N TYR A 266 -4.88 -3.50 6.56
CA TYR A 266 -3.57 -3.96 7.01
C TYR A 266 -3.62 -5.38 7.60
N SER A 267 -2.49 -6.07 7.56
CA SER A 267 -2.32 -7.44 8.04
C SER A 267 -0.92 -7.64 8.59
N PHE A 268 -0.77 -8.53 9.57
CA PHE A 268 0.52 -8.85 10.18
C PHE A 268 1.01 -10.24 9.79
N SER A 269 2.32 -10.41 9.79
CA SER A 269 2.98 -11.71 9.62
C SER A 269 4.21 -11.82 10.49
N ALA A 270 4.35 -12.95 11.19
CA ALA A 270 5.56 -13.24 11.98
C ALA A 270 6.73 -13.73 11.12
N ASP A 271 6.44 -14.31 9.95
CA ASP A 271 7.41 -14.99 9.11
C ASP A 271 7.50 -14.47 7.66
N GLY A 272 6.69 -13.47 7.32
CA GLY A 272 6.61 -12.87 5.99
C GLY A 272 5.85 -13.71 4.95
N THR A 273 5.39 -14.91 5.31
CA THR A 273 4.70 -15.82 4.38
C THR A 273 3.26 -16.15 4.78
N ARG A 274 2.99 -16.22 6.08
CA ARG A 274 1.65 -16.43 6.64
C ARG A 274 1.15 -15.14 7.23
N TRP A 275 0.02 -14.67 6.72
CA TRP A 275 -0.56 -13.38 7.07
C TRP A 275 -1.86 -13.54 7.87
N SER A 276 -2.10 -12.66 8.82
CA SER A 276 -3.35 -12.61 9.58
C SER A 276 -4.51 -12.21 8.69
N ALA A 277 -5.74 -12.43 9.15
CA ALA A 277 -6.91 -11.78 8.57
C ALA A 277 -6.73 -10.26 8.57
N GLY A 278 -7.25 -9.61 7.55
CA GLY A 278 -7.16 -8.16 7.37
C GLY A 278 -7.89 -7.37 8.44
N GLN A 279 -7.31 -6.25 8.79
CA GLN A 279 -7.87 -5.22 9.67
C GLN A 279 -8.00 -3.92 8.89
N LYS A 280 -8.76 -2.95 9.39
CA LYS A 280 -9.03 -1.67 8.72
C LYS A 280 -8.55 -0.50 9.58
N LEU A 281 -7.85 0.42 8.93
CA LEU A 281 -7.42 1.70 9.49
C LEU A 281 -8.17 2.82 8.78
N GLU A 282 -9.10 3.47 9.47
CA GLU A 282 -9.78 4.66 8.96
C GLU A 282 -8.77 5.81 8.90
N VAL A 283 -8.44 6.29 7.69
CA VAL A 283 -7.39 7.30 7.50
C VAL A 283 -7.92 8.70 7.33
N GLN A 284 -9.20 8.86 7.05
CA GLN A 284 -9.87 10.17 6.94
C GLN A 284 -10.81 10.38 8.12
N THR A 285 -10.31 11.01 9.19
CA THR A 285 -11.05 11.25 10.42
C THR A 285 -11.35 12.73 10.65
N GLY A 286 -12.51 13.02 11.24
CA GLY A 286 -12.90 14.38 11.66
C GLY A 286 -13.07 15.36 10.52
N LYS A 287 -12.44 16.55 10.62
CA LYS A 287 -12.53 17.62 9.62
C LYS A 287 -11.59 17.43 8.41
N GLY A 288 -10.66 16.49 8.51
CA GLY A 288 -9.61 16.28 7.50
C GLY A 288 -10.02 15.41 6.32
N ILE A 289 -11.32 15.30 6.01
CA ILE A 289 -11.81 14.48 4.89
C ILE A 289 -11.68 15.29 3.60
N TRP A 290 -10.59 15.03 2.85
CA TRP A 290 -10.32 15.69 1.58
C TRP A 290 -10.65 14.82 0.36
N ALA A 291 -10.67 13.49 0.51
CA ALA A 291 -11.02 12.56 -0.56
C ALA A 291 -12.47 12.06 -0.47
N SER A 292 -13.07 11.74 -1.61
CA SER A 292 -14.34 11.03 -1.68
C SER A 292 -14.17 9.53 -1.45
N GLU A 293 -13.01 9.00 -1.84
CA GLU A 293 -12.63 7.60 -1.69
C GLU A 293 -11.13 7.51 -1.42
N VAL A 294 -10.75 6.66 -0.47
CA VAL A 294 -9.36 6.29 -0.20
C VAL A 294 -9.00 5.07 -1.02
N ARG A 295 -7.79 5.08 -1.58
CA ARG A 295 -7.29 4.00 -2.42
C ARG A 295 -5.88 3.57 -1.96
N THR A 296 -5.09 3.17 -2.88
CA THR A 296 -3.77 2.57 -2.85
C THR A 296 -2.80 3.18 -1.84
N PRO A 297 -2.24 2.42 -0.89
CA PRO A 297 -1.10 2.87 -0.10
C PRO A 297 0.17 2.94 -0.96
N LEU A 298 1.03 3.93 -0.67
CA LEU A 298 2.33 4.11 -1.31
C LEU A 298 3.50 3.83 -0.35
N GLY A 299 3.24 3.70 0.94
CA GLY A 299 4.28 3.40 1.93
C GLY A 299 3.80 3.51 3.36
N LEU A 300 4.35 2.68 4.22
CA LEU A 300 4.28 2.79 5.67
C LEU A 300 5.72 2.97 6.17
N ILE A 301 6.13 4.22 6.37
CA ILE A 301 7.52 4.59 6.67
C ILE A 301 7.73 4.63 8.18
N ASP A 302 8.68 3.83 8.68
CA ASP A 302 9.07 3.84 10.11
C ASP A 302 9.77 5.16 10.46
N GLU A 303 9.14 5.94 11.32
CA GLU A 303 9.67 7.22 11.86
C GLU A 303 10.30 7.04 13.24
N GLY A 304 10.29 5.83 13.75
CA GLY A 304 10.82 5.47 15.05
C GLY A 304 9.77 5.33 16.14
N ASN A 305 10.12 4.60 17.22
CA ASN A 305 9.28 4.43 18.41
C ASN A 305 7.86 3.93 18.13
N ASP A 306 7.74 2.93 17.23
CA ASP A 306 6.47 2.38 16.76
C ASP A 306 5.54 3.43 16.11
N THR A 307 6.10 4.54 15.63
CA THR A 307 5.38 5.57 14.86
C THR A 307 5.74 5.48 13.39
N PHE A 308 4.76 5.71 12.53
CA PHE A 308 4.92 5.61 11.08
C PHE A 308 4.20 6.76 10.38
N THR A 309 4.65 7.07 9.16
CA THR A 309 3.89 7.84 8.18
C THR A 309 3.30 6.89 7.17
N LEU A 310 1.98 6.84 7.05
CA LEU A 310 1.27 6.13 6.00
C LEU A 310 0.98 7.10 4.85
N PHE A 311 1.50 6.79 3.66
CA PHE A 311 1.19 7.48 2.40
C PHE A 311 0.13 6.70 1.65
N TYR A 312 -0.88 7.40 1.11
CA TYR A 312 -1.97 6.77 0.37
C TYR A 312 -2.50 7.67 -0.74
N SER A 313 -3.13 7.09 -1.75
CA SER A 313 -3.90 7.81 -2.76
C SER A 313 -5.37 7.88 -2.40
N GLY A 314 -6.06 8.84 -2.96
CA GLY A 314 -7.51 8.97 -2.86
C GLY A 314 -8.03 9.91 -3.95
N ASN A 315 -9.31 9.79 -4.24
CA ASN A 315 -9.98 10.64 -5.21
C ASN A 315 -10.37 11.97 -4.54
N GLU A 316 -9.88 13.09 -5.08
CA GLU A 316 -10.13 14.40 -4.50
C GLU A 316 -11.63 14.77 -4.60
N LYS A 317 -12.21 15.28 -3.52
CA LYS A 317 -13.57 15.82 -3.55
C LYS A 317 -13.60 17.11 -4.37
N ILE A 318 -14.40 17.12 -5.44
CA ILE A 318 -14.62 18.28 -6.27
C ILE A 318 -16.11 18.63 -6.26
N ALA A 319 -16.44 19.89 -5.96
CA ALA A 319 -17.82 20.34 -6.02
C ALA A 319 -18.35 20.27 -7.47
N GLY A 320 -19.49 19.59 -7.66
CA GLY A 320 -20.09 19.42 -8.99
C GLY A 320 -19.53 18.24 -9.78
N GLU A 321 -19.01 17.22 -9.09
CA GLU A 321 -18.60 15.95 -9.68
C GLU A 321 -19.70 15.38 -10.59
N HIS A 322 -19.32 15.05 -11.83
CA HIS A 322 -20.20 14.40 -12.80
C HIS A 322 -19.65 13.01 -13.08
N ALA A 323 -20.51 12.01 -12.99
CA ALA A 323 -20.19 10.66 -13.48
C ALA A 323 -20.12 10.67 -15.02
N ASP A 324 -19.24 9.86 -15.57
CA ASP A 324 -19.25 9.58 -17.00
C ASP A 324 -20.51 8.77 -17.42
N ALA A 325 -20.65 8.45 -18.70
CA ALA A 325 -21.79 7.67 -19.22
C ALA A 325 -21.93 6.27 -18.59
N ASN A 326 -20.91 5.78 -17.89
CA ASN A 326 -20.86 4.48 -17.20
C ASN A 326 -21.06 4.62 -15.66
N GLY A 327 -21.27 5.85 -15.17
CA GLY A 327 -21.43 6.14 -13.75
C GLY A 327 -20.11 6.25 -12.98
N ILE A 328 -18.97 6.29 -13.68
CA ILE A 328 -17.65 6.45 -13.05
C ILE A 328 -17.40 7.96 -12.82
N VAL A 329 -17.17 8.32 -11.58
CA VAL A 329 -16.80 9.70 -11.21
C VAL A 329 -15.31 9.88 -11.51
N LEU A 330 -15.00 10.68 -12.52
CA LEU A 330 -13.63 10.99 -12.93
C LEU A 330 -13.07 12.15 -12.10
N THR A 331 -12.89 11.95 -10.81
CA THR A 331 -12.18 12.90 -9.96
C THR A 331 -10.68 12.65 -10.01
N PRO A 332 -9.85 13.71 -10.07
CA PRO A 332 -8.41 13.49 -10.07
C PRO A 332 -7.94 12.80 -8.80
N GLY A 333 -7.11 11.76 -8.98
CA GLY A 333 -6.39 11.15 -7.88
C GLY A 333 -5.42 12.13 -7.24
N ALA A 334 -5.32 12.09 -5.92
CA ALA A 334 -4.38 12.90 -5.13
C ALA A 334 -3.74 12.03 -4.04
N LEU A 335 -2.63 12.50 -3.48
CA LEU A 335 -1.91 11.75 -2.45
C LEU A 335 -2.02 12.44 -1.09
N GLY A 336 -2.24 11.63 -0.06
CA GLY A 336 -2.34 12.06 1.32
C GLY A 336 -1.42 11.31 2.24
N ILE A 337 -1.36 11.79 3.49
CA ILE A 337 -0.65 11.13 4.58
C ILE A 337 -1.47 11.13 5.86
N VAL A 338 -1.19 10.15 6.72
CA VAL A 338 -1.54 10.19 8.14
C VAL A 338 -0.36 9.70 8.96
N ASP A 339 -0.24 10.22 10.19
CA ASP A 339 0.68 9.67 11.17
C ASP A 339 -0.05 8.57 11.93
N VAL A 340 0.60 7.42 12.06
CA VAL A 340 0.04 6.25 12.73
C VAL A 340 1.02 5.73 13.79
N ARG A 341 0.48 5.05 14.79
CA ARG A 341 1.24 4.34 15.82
C ARG A 341 0.82 2.88 15.87
N LEU A 342 1.79 2.00 15.98
CA LEU A 342 1.55 0.59 16.26
C LEU A 342 1.38 0.40 17.76
N GLU A 343 0.19 -0.02 18.19
CA GLU A 343 -0.07 -0.45 19.55
C GLU A 343 -0.01 -1.97 19.67
N ARG A 344 0.57 -2.43 20.76
CA ARG A 344 0.67 -3.84 21.09
C ARG A 344 0.11 -4.04 22.47
N ASP A 345 -0.91 -4.89 22.59
CA ASP A 345 -1.36 -5.29 23.93
C ASP A 345 -0.18 -5.88 24.68
N ARG A 346 0.16 -5.27 25.80
CA ARG A 346 1.09 -5.88 26.76
C ARG A 346 0.36 -7.05 27.41
N ALA A 347 0.39 -8.20 26.77
CA ALA A 347 -0.08 -9.43 27.39
C ALA A 347 0.69 -9.58 28.73
N GLY A 348 -0.02 -9.43 29.86
CA GLY A 348 0.47 -9.80 31.17
C GLY A 348 1.17 -8.73 32.00
N ARG A 349 0.51 -7.60 32.29
CA ARG A 349 0.67 -7.09 33.67
C ARG A 349 -0.13 -8.02 34.57
N SER A 350 0.54 -9.08 35.06
CA SER A 350 0.00 -9.92 36.13
C SER A 350 -0.41 -9.00 37.29
N ASN A 351 -1.64 -9.20 37.78
CA ASN A 351 -2.14 -8.74 39.06
C ASN A 351 -1.23 -9.32 40.19
N SER A 352 -0.04 -8.76 40.40
CA SER A 352 0.85 -9.09 41.51
C SER A 352 1.08 -7.93 42.48
N GLU A 353 0.19 -6.93 42.52
CA GLU A 353 0.19 -5.91 43.57
C GLU A 353 -1.19 -5.78 44.22
N ALA A 354 -1.72 -6.86 44.76
CA ALA A 354 -2.87 -6.79 45.69
C ALA A 354 -2.93 -7.99 46.63
N ILE A 355 -1.80 -8.35 47.26
CA ILE A 355 -1.84 -9.16 48.52
C ILE A 355 -0.63 -8.71 49.36
N GLY A 356 -0.92 -7.89 50.36
CA GLY A 356 0.07 -7.64 51.44
C GLY A 356 -0.11 -6.34 52.18
N SER A 357 -1.10 -6.21 53.01
CA SER A 357 -0.94 -5.81 54.43
C SER A 357 -2.31 -5.67 55.08
N GLY A 358 -2.61 -6.66 55.87
CA GLY A 358 -3.74 -6.64 56.76
C GLY A 358 -3.42 -5.87 58.03
N ASN A 359 -4.47 -5.43 58.64
CA ASN A 359 -4.67 -5.12 60.09
C ASN A 359 -3.92 -3.96 60.73
N SER A 360 -4.65 -2.90 61.04
CA SER A 360 -4.84 -2.55 62.47
C SER A 360 -6.05 -1.64 62.67
N LYS A 361 -6.83 -2.01 63.70
CA LYS A 361 -8.00 -1.28 64.26
C LYS A 361 -7.58 0.03 64.87
N ALA A 362 -8.46 1.04 64.78
CA ALA A 362 -8.99 1.82 65.96
C ALA A 362 -9.95 2.90 65.44
N SER A 363 -11.16 2.75 65.80
CA SER A 363 -12.16 3.53 66.59
C SER A 363 -12.03 5.08 66.55
N GLY A 364 -13.18 5.72 66.27
CA GLY A 364 -13.54 6.96 66.91
C GLY A 364 -14.13 8.07 66.06
N GLY A 365 -15.43 8.30 66.17
CA GLY A 365 -16.01 9.59 66.39
C GLY A 365 -16.69 10.35 65.24
N ARG A 366 -17.98 10.23 65.25
CA ARG A 366 -19.08 11.15 64.85
C ARG A 366 -18.68 12.60 64.47
N SER A 367 -19.23 13.14 63.40
CA SER A 367 -20.36 14.12 63.42
C SER A 367 -20.66 14.67 62.01
N VAL A 368 -21.92 14.67 61.67
CA VAL A 368 -22.57 15.46 60.63
C VAL A 368 -23.00 16.77 61.30
N PRO A 369 -23.11 17.99 60.66
CA PRO A 369 -24.22 18.21 59.73
C PRO A 369 -23.97 19.25 58.57
N ALA A 370 -24.81 19.07 57.58
CA ALA A 370 -25.76 20.00 56.91
C ALA A 370 -25.28 21.21 56.07
N LEU A 371 -25.77 21.12 54.80
CA LEU A 371 -26.46 22.17 54.02
C LEU A 371 -25.85 23.59 53.86
N ASN A 372 -25.59 24.01 52.63
CA ASN A 372 -26.42 25.06 52.05
C ASN A 372 -26.19 25.26 50.53
N ARG A 373 -27.31 25.63 49.89
CA ARG A 373 -27.59 25.88 48.46
C ARG A 373 -27.07 27.29 48.06
N ASN A 374 -26.66 27.34 46.83
CA ASN A 374 -26.92 28.33 45.75
C ASN A 374 -26.84 29.87 46.08
N PRO A 375 -26.64 30.74 45.07
CA PRO A 375 -27.19 30.67 43.70
C PRO A 375 -26.20 30.38 42.62
#